data_4b515c23b856affe45d615652c558ee3
#
_entry.id   4b515c23b856affe45d615652c558ee3
#
_cell.length_a   1.000
_cell.length_b   1.000
_cell.length_c   1.000
_cell.angle_alpha   90.00
_cell.angle_beta   90.00
_cell.angle_gamma   90.00
#
_symmetry.space_group_name_H-M   'P 1'
#
loop_
_entity.id
_entity.type
_entity.pdbx_description
1 polymer ?
#
loop_
_entity_poly.entity_id
_entity_poly.type
_entity_poly.pdbx_seq_one_letter_code
_entity_poly.pdbx_strand_id
1 'polypeptide(L)'
;SRGLGDVYKRQIIDLGLMSAEDYDVAAKMSLDLFSFGQETAKKNGLILVDTKYEIGTDSSGKIKFVDEIHTPDSSRFWISSSYKERIAAGQEPENIDKEFLRLWFAKNCDPYNDEILPDAPDDLVAELSARYILLYELITGEKFIFPDLSDIDKRITENIKELL
;
A
#
# COMPACT_ATOMS: atom_id res chain seq x y z
N SER A 1 0.69 21.09 23.19
CA SER A 1 1.04 19.67 23.12
C SER A 1 1.80 19.42 21.82
N ARG A 2 3.00 18.86 21.92
CA ARG A 2 3.75 18.43 20.73
C ARG A 2 3.03 17.23 20.12
N GLY A 3 2.80 17.25 18.81
CA GLY A 3 2.15 16.14 18.11
C GLY A 3 3.00 14.87 18.13
N LEU A 4 2.38 13.70 17.93
CA LEU A 4 3.11 12.42 17.85
C LEU A 4 4.24 12.47 16.81
N GLY A 5 4.05 13.16 15.68
CA GLY A 5 5.07 13.34 14.65
C GLY A 5 6.36 14.00 15.16
N ASP A 6 6.26 15.00 16.05
CA ASP A 6 7.43 15.66 16.63
C ASP A 6 8.22 14.74 17.57
N VAL A 7 7.53 13.81 18.24
CA VAL A 7 8.15 12.81 19.12
C VAL A 7 8.95 11.81 18.30
N TYR A 8 8.37 11.26 17.24
CA TYR A 8 9.05 10.30 16.36
C TYR A 8 10.23 10.93 15.61
N LYS A 9 10.07 12.15 15.09
CA LYS A 9 11.17 12.90 14.47
C LYS A 9 12.37 12.98 15.41
N ARG A 10 12.14 13.39 16.65
CA ARG A 10 13.20 13.52 17.66
C ARG A 10 13.86 12.17 17.93
N GLN A 11 13.09 11.11 18.10
CA GLN A 11 13.61 9.76 18.34
C GLN A 11 14.53 9.29 17.21
N ILE A 12 14.15 9.49 15.95
CA ILE A 12 14.95 9.10 14.78
C ILE A 12 16.28 9.86 14.76
N ILE A 13 16.26 11.17 15.06
CA ILE A 13 17.45 12.02 15.08
C ILE A 13 18.36 11.67 16.26
N ASP A 14 17.79 11.55 17.47
CA ASP A 14 18.54 11.24 18.70
C ASP A 14 19.22 9.86 18.65
N LEU A 15 18.62 8.90 17.94
CA LEU A 15 19.20 7.58 17.69
C LEU A 15 20.24 7.56 16.56
N GLY A 16 20.45 8.69 15.87
CA GLY A 16 21.40 8.79 14.77
C GLY A 16 21.00 8.00 13.51
N LEU A 17 19.74 7.66 13.37
CA LEU A 17 19.24 6.89 12.23
C LEU A 17 19.13 7.74 10.96
N MET A 18 18.95 9.05 11.11
CA MET A 18 18.83 10.01 10.01
C MET A 18 19.19 11.41 10.51
N SER A 19 19.75 12.27 9.64
CA SER A 19 19.93 13.69 9.96
C SER A 19 18.58 14.43 10.02
N ALA A 20 18.54 15.58 10.68
CA ALA A 20 17.32 16.39 10.75
C ALA A 20 16.93 16.91 9.35
N GLU A 21 17.89 17.28 8.53
CA GLU A 21 17.71 17.74 7.17
C GLU A 21 17.14 16.65 6.27
N ASP A 22 17.70 15.44 6.33
CA ASP A 22 17.21 14.30 5.56
C ASP A 22 15.81 13.89 6.00
N TYR A 23 15.53 13.93 7.30
CA TYR A 23 14.16 13.68 7.79
C TYR A 23 13.15 14.68 7.23
N ASP A 24 13.49 15.97 7.20
CA ASP A 24 12.57 16.99 6.66
C ASP A 24 12.34 16.84 5.15
N VAL A 25 13.38 16.44 4.40
CA VAL A 25 13.26 16.10 2.98
C VAL A 25 12.35 14.87 2.80
N ALA A 26 12.62 13.79 3.53
CA ALA A 26 11.83 12.55 3.48
C ALA A 26 10.36 12.78 3.84
N ALA A 27 10.11 13.54 4.92
CA ALA A 27 8.78 13.89 5.38
C ALA A 27 8.01 14.71 4.33
N LYS A 28 8.67 15.72 3.74
CA LYS A 28 8.06 16.53 2.67
C LYS A 28 7.73 15.67 1.45
N MET A 29 8.66 14.85 0.98
CA MET A 29 8.44 13.93 -0.14
C MET A 29 7.25 13.00 0.12
N SER A 30 7.15 12.44 1.33
CA SER A 30 6.07 11.55 1.73
C SER A 30 4.70 12.26 1.72
N LEU A 31 4.62 13.47 2.25
CA LEU A 31 3.38 14.26 2.25
C LEU A 31 2.95 14.68 0.84
N ASP A 32 3.90 15.10 0.00
CA ASP A 32 3.63 15.49 -1.38
C ASP A 32 3.11 14.28 -2.18
N LEU A 33 3.74 13.12 -2.03
CA LEU A 33 3.34 11.89 -2.71
C LEU A 33 1.99 11.38 -2.21
N PHE A 34 1.73 11.45 -0.90
CA PHE A 34 0.44 11.08 -0.34
C PHE A 34 -0.69 11.99 -0.84
N SER A 35 -0.46 13.29 -0.90
CA SER A 35 -1.42 14.25 -1.46
C SER A 35 -1.73 13.95 -2.93
N PHE A 36 -0.71 13.66 -3.73
CA PHE A 36 -0.88 13.23 -5.12
C PHE A 36 -1.73 11.94 -5.22
N GLY A 37 -1.43 10.95 -4.38
CA GLY A 37 -2.19 9.70 -4.31
C GLY A 37 -3.65 9.92 -3.91
N GLN A 38 -3.91 10.80 -2.93
CA GLN A 38 -5.27 11.16 -2.52
C GLN A 38 -6.06 11.83 -3.65
N GLU A 39 -5.43 12.74 -4.39
CA GLU A 39 -6.08 13.40 -5.54
C GLU A 39 -6.40 12.40 -6.67
N THR A 40 -5.47 11.48 -6.94
CA THR A 40 -5.67 10.41 -7.95
C THR A 40 -6.79 9.47 -7.53
N ALA A 41 -6.76 8.97 -6.29
CA ALA A 41 -7.81 8.11 -5.75
C ALA A 41 -9.19 8.78 -5.80
N LYS A 42 -9.27 10.06 -5.42
CA LYS A 42 -10.52 10.83 -5.43
C LYS A 42 -11.13 10.95 -6.83
N LYS A 43 -10.32 11.16 -7.88
CA LYS A 43 -10.79 11.22 -9.27
C LYS A 43 -11.43 9.90 -9.71
N ASN A 44 -11.01 8.80 -9.12
CA ASN A 44 -11.44 7.45 -9.44
C ASN A 44 -12.45 6.85 -8.43
N GLY A 45 -13.10 7.69 -7.64
CA GLY A 45 -14.14 7.26 -6.70
C GLY A 45 -13.61 6.54 -5.46
N LEU A 46 -12.33 6.73 -5.12
CA LEU A 46 -11.66 6.12 -3.99
C LEU A 46 -11.21 7.16 -2.96
N ILE A 47 -10.97 6.71 -1.74
CA ILE A 47 -10.31 7.46 -0.67
C ILE A 47 -9.02 6.69 -0.32
N LEU A 48 -7.86 7.29 -0.57
CA LEU A 48 -6.60 6.80 -0.04
C LEU A 48 -6.51 7.19 1.44
N VAL A 49 -6.58 6.21 2.32
CA VAL A 49 -6.70 6.40 3.77
C VAL A 49 -5.35 6.59 4.41
N ASP A 50 -4.47 5.64 4.19
CA ASP A 50 -3.10 5.65 4.66
C ASP A 50 -2.20 4.80 3.75
N THR A 51 -0.90 4.92 3.97
CA THR A 51 0.11 4.16 3.25
C THR A 51 1.39 4.03 4.09
N LYS A 52 2.21 3.07 3.74
CA LYS A 52 3.59 2.94 4.21
C LYS A 52 4.53 3.33 3.07
N TYR A 53 5.52 4.17 3.35
CA TYR A 53 6.62 4.44 2.42
C TYR A 53 7.94 3.93 3.00
N GLU A 54 8.75 3.36 2.14
CA GLU A 54 10.14 3.06 2.44
C GLU A 54 11.05 4.05 1.71
N ILE A 55 12.03 4.57 2.42
CA ILE A 55 12.91 5.63 1.92
C ILE A 55 14.36 5.20 2.17
N GLY A 56 15.17 5.36 1.17
CA GLY A 56 16.60 5.10 1.22
C GLY A 56 17.40 6.20 0.53
N THR A 57 18.73 6.05 0.52
CA THR A 57 19.64 6.93 -0.20
C THR A 57 20.36 6.14 -1.29
N ASP A 58 20.52 6.75 -2.47
CA ASP A 58 21.34 6.16 -3.53
C ASP A 58 22.84 6.40 -3.29
N SER A 59 23.69 5.88 -4.19
CA SER A 59 25.14 6.01 -4.11
C SER A 59 25.67 7.45 -4.14
N SER A 60 24.83 8.41 -4.55
CA SER A 60 25.15 9.84 -4.51
C SER A 60 24.67 10.55 -3.23
N GLY A 61 24.01 9.80 -2.32
CA GLY A 61 23.41 10.34 -1.10
C GLY A 61 22.04 10.97 -1.31
N LYS A 62 21.44 10.84 -2.50
CA LYS A 62 20.11 11.40 -2.78
C LYS A 62 19.02 10.50 -2.19
N ILE A 63 18.09 11.11 -1.46
CA ILE A 63 16.92 10.45 -0.88
C ILE A 63 15.95 10.04 -1.98
N LYS A 64 15.46 8.79 -1.92
CA LYS A 64 14.51 8.18 -2.86
C LYS A 64 13.53 7.26 -2.13
N PHE A 65 12.36 7.08 -2.73
CA PHE A 65 11.49 5.95 -2.39
C PHE A 65 12.09 4.66 -2.98
N VAL A 66 12.06 3.58 -2.20
CA VAL A 66 12.72 2.31 -2.54
C VAL A 66 11.80 1.09 -2.55
N ASP A 67 10.53 1.29 -2.28
CA ASP A 67 9.52 0.23 -2.26
C ASP A 67 8.28 0.67 -3.03
N GLU A 68 7.27 -0.17 -3.06
CA GLU A 68 6.00 0.05 -3.74
C GLU A 68 5.25 1.29 -3.25
N ILE A 69 4.50 1.91 -4.14
CA ILE A 69 3.78 3.15 -3.88
C ILE A 69 2.31 2.95 -4.20
N HIS A 70 1.45 3.16 -3.17
CA HIS A 70 0.00 3.16 -3.29
C HIS A 70 -0.61 1.87 -3.89
N THR A 71 0.05 0.73 -3.67
CA THR A 71 -0.50 -0.58 -4.03
C THR A 71 -1.54 -1.03 -2.99
N PRO A 72 -2.39 -2.01 -3.30
CA PRO A 72 -3.32 -2.55 -2.31
C PRO A 72 -2.63 -3.31 -1.17
N ASP A 73 -1.34 -3.58 -1.28
CA ASP A 73 -0.52 -4.18 -0.23
C ASP A 73 0.03 -3.15 0.75
N SER A 74 0.54 -2.03 0.25
CA SER A 74 1.13 -0.94 1.05
C SER A 74 0.12 0.08 1.57
N SER A 75 -1.09 0.12 1.01
CA SER A 75 -2.06 1.20 1.24
C SER A 75 -3.47 0.69 1.47
N ARG A 76 -4.26 1.47 2.22
CA ARG A 76 -5.70 1.23 2.39
C ARG A 76 -6.51 2.17 1.53
N PHE A 77 -7.50 1.59 0.84
CA PHE A 77 -8.44 2.33 0.01
C PHE A 77 -9.87 2.04 0.43
N TRP A 78 -10.68 3.09 0.52
CA TRP A 78 -12.12 3.00 0.75
C TRP A 78 -12.90 3.45 -0.49
N ILE A 79 -14.08 2.87 -0.69
CA ILE A 79 -15.02 3.30 -1.72
C ILE A 79 -15.68 4.60 -1.27
N SER A 80 -15.49 5.68 -2.06
CA SER A 80 -15.95 7.02 -1.66
C SER A 80 -17.48 7.17 -1.69
N SER A 81 -18.16 6.45 -2.60
CA SER A 81 -19.63 6.56 -2.77
C SER A 81 -20.41 6.07 -1.56
N SER A 82 -19.96 5.00 -0.90
CA SER A 82 -20.61 4.42 0.28
C SER A 82 -20.10 4.97 1.60
N TYR A 83 -18.99 5.71 1.61
CA TYR A 83 -18.28 6.11 2.83
C TYR A 83 -19.15 6.89 3.81
N LYS A 84 -19.82 7.95 3.35
CA LYS A 84 -20.62 8.83 4.23
C LYS A 84 -21.79 8.11 4.86
N GLU A 85 -22.49 7.29 4.09
CA GLU A 85 -23.65 6.54 4.55
C GLU A 85 -23.26 5.49 5.59
N ARG A 86 -22.20 4.72 5.31
CA ARG A 86 -21.70 3.69 6.22
C ARG A 86 -21.20 4.26 7.54
N ILE A 87 -20.45 5.35 7.52
CA ILE A 87 -20.00 6.04 8.75
C ILE A 87 -21.18 6.57 9.54
N ALA A 88 -22.19 7.18 8.90
CA ALA A 88 -23.38 7.65 9.58
C ALA A 88 -24.20 6.51 10.23
N ALA A 89 -24.15 5.31 9.64
CA ALA A 89 -24.77 4.10 10.17
C ALA A 89 -23.90 3.36 11.22
N GLY A 90 -22.72 3.89 11.59
CA GLY A 90 -21.78 3.22 12.50
C GLY A 90 -21.14 1.95 11.93
N GLN A 91 -21.09 1.83 10.61
CA GLN A 91 -20.51 0.71 9.90
C GLN A 91 -19.09 1.03 9.45
N GLU A 92 -18.26 -0.02 9.34
CA GLU A 92 -16.92 0.11 8.75
C GLU A 92 -17.01 0.55 7.28
N PRO A 93 -16.11 1.43 6.82
CA PRO A 93 -16.02 1.79 5.41
C PRO A 93 -15.80 0.56 4.51
N GLU A 94 -16.34 0.61 3.31
CA GLU A 94 -16.10 -0.42 2.31
C GLU A 94 -14.66 -0.30 1.78
N ASN A 95 -13.84 -1.32 2.04
CA ASN A 95 -12.44 -1.37 1.62
C ASN A 95 -12.24 -2.20 0.34
N ILE A 96 -11.14 -1.90 -0.38
CA ILE A 96 -10.77 -2.60 -1.62
C ILE A 96 -9.35 -3.19 -1.54
N ASP A 97 -8.78 -3.20 -0.34
CA ASP A 97 -7.44 -3.72 -0.03
C ASP A 97 -7.48 -5.11 0.61
N LYS A 98 -6.35 -5.55 1.18
CA LYS A 98 -6.19 -6.88 1.81
C LYS A 98 -6.76 -6.99 3.24
N GLU A 99 -7.37 -5.94 3.80
CA GLU A 99 -7.81 -5.93 5.21
C GLU A 99 -8.78 -7.08 5.53
N PHE A 100 -9.68 -7.41 4.59
CA PHE A 100 -10.61 -8.53 4.78
C PHE A 100 -9.89 -9.88 4.96
N LEU A 101 -8.77 -10.10 4.27
CA LEU A 101 -7.94 -11.30 4.43
C LEU A 101 -7.26 -11.31 5.81
N ARG A 102 -6.71 -10.17 6.24
CA ARG A 102 -6.14 -10.03 7.59
C ARG A 102 -7.17 -10.33 8.69
N LEU A 103 -8.38 -9.82 8.55
CA LEU A 103 -9.47 -10.06 9.49
C LEU A 103 -9.88 -11.54 9.53
N TRP A 104 -9.83 -12.22 8.37
CA TRP A 104 -10.09 -13.66 8.33
C TRP A 104 -9.03 -14.44 9.13
N PHE A 105 -7.73 -14.18 8.90
CA PHE A 105 -6.67 -14.83 9.66
C PHE A 105 -6.76 -14.52 11.16
N ALA A 106 -6.95 -13.25 11.53
CA ALA A 106 -7.10 -12.86 12.93
C ALA A 106 -8.27 -13.55 13.66
N LYS A 107 -9.30 -13.98 12.91
CA LYS A 107 -10.45 -14.72 13.45
C LYS A 107 -10.18 -16.23 13.57
N ASN A 108 -9.33 -16.78 12.71
CA ASN A 108 -9.15 -18.23 12.57
C ASN A 108 -7.83 -18.75 13.18
N CYS A 109 -6.87 -17.90 13.46
CA CYS A 109 -5.57 -18.25 14.07
C CYS A 109 -4.93 -17.03 14.74
N ASP A 110 -3.82 -17.26 15.44
CA ASP A 110 -2.89 -16.20 15.87
C ASP A 110 -1.71 -16.13 14.88
N PRO A 111 -1.74 -15.21 13.90
CA PRO A 111 -0.73 -15.15 12.84
C PRO A 111 0.69 -14.82 13.34
N TYR A 112 0.85 -14.47 14.62
CA TYR A 112 2.16 -14.12 15.21
C TYR A 112 2.73 -15.21 16.12
N ASN A 113 1.87 -16.11 16.66
CA ASN A 113 2.29 -17.10 17.65
C ASN A 113 2.03 -18.53 17.22
N ASP A 114 1.11 -18.79 16.28
CA ASP A 114 0.84 -20.12 15.78
C ASP A 114 1.97 -20.59 14.85
N GLU A 115 2.52 -21.79 15.12
CA GLU A 115 3.59 -22.36 14.28
C GLU A 115 3.11 -22.74 12.88
N ILE A 116 1.82 -23.08 12.74
CA ILE A 116 1.21 -23.49 11.47
C ILE A 116 -0.04 -22.63 11.27
N LEU A 117 -0.03 -21.85 10.21
CA LEU A 117 -1.20 -21.06 9.81
C LEU A 117 -2.13 -21.91 8.93
N PRO A 118 -3.45 -21.73 9.05
CA PRO A 118 -4.41 -22.40 8.16
C PRO A 118 -4.28 -21.88 6.73
N ASP A 119 -4.53 -22.72 5.75
CA ASP A 119 -4.66 -22.29 4.36
C ASP A 119 -5.88 -21.37 4.21
N ALA A 120 -5.72 -20.30 3.46
CA ALA A 120 -6.84 -19.44 3.11
C ALA A 120 -7.78 -20.21 2.15
N PRO A 121 -9.11 -20.14 2.36
CA PRO A 121 -10.06 -20.73 1.42
C PRO A 121 -9.91 -20.17 -0.01
N ASP A 122 -10.14 -21.03 -1.02
CA ASP A 122 -9.97 -20.64 -2.43
C ASP A 122 -10.84 -19.45 -2.85
N ASP A 123 -12.05 -19.34 -2.31
CA ASP A 123 -12.95 -18.21 -2.57
C ASP A 123 -12.39 -16.91 -1.98
N LEU A 124 -11.73 -16.97 -0.83
CA LEU A 124 -11.07 -15.80 -0.22
C LEU A 124 -9.86 -15.35 -1.04
N VAL A 125 -9.08 -16.29 -1.56
CA VAL A 125 -7.95 -16.02 -2.46
C VAL A 125 -8.44 -15.41 -3.78
N ALA A 126 -9.51 -15.94 -4.35
CA ALA A 126 -10.13 -15.40 -5.56
C ALA A 126 -10.67 -13.98 -5.35
N GLU A 127 -11.30 -13.71 -4.20
CA GLU A 127 -11.77 -12.37 -3.82
C GLU A 127 -10.61 -11.38 -3.69
N LEU A 128 -9.49 -11.78 -3.08
CA LEU A 128 -8.30 -10.94 -2.98
C LEU A 128 -7.77 -10.54 -4.36
N SER A 129 -7.64 -11.52 -5.26
CA SER A 129 -7.20 -11.29 -6.64
C SER A 129 -8.15 -10.34 -7.38
N ALA A 130 -9.46 -10.54 -7.25
CA ALA A 130 -10.46 -9.68 -7.86
C ALA A 130 -10.37 -8.24 -7.35
N ARG A 131 -10.14 -8.02 -6.06
CA ARG A 131 -9.97 -6.68 -5.47
C ARG A 131 -8.70 -6.00 -5.97
N TYR A 132 -7.59 -6.72 -6.10
CA TYR A 132 -6.35 -6.16 -6.62
C TYR A 132 -6.50 -5.75 -8.09
N ILE A 133 -7.16 -6.58 -8.90
CA ILE A 133 -7.48 -6.25 -10.30
C ILE A 133 -8.41 -5.03 -10.37
N LEU A 134 -9.46 -5.02 -9.56
CA LEU A 134 -10.40 -3.88 -9.52
C LEU A 134 -9.69 -2.58 -9.13
N LEU A 135 -8.82 -2.60 -8.12
CA LEU A 135 -8.07 -1.41 -7.73
C LEU A 135 -7.15 -0.93 -8.85
N TYR A 136 -6.45 -1.85 -9.54
CA TYR A 136 -5.65 -1.53 -10.71
C TYR A 136 -6.49 -0.82 -11.77
N GLU A 137 -7.62 -1.39 -12.16
CA GLU A 137 -8.52 -0.81 -13.17
C GLU A 137 -9.07 0.56 -12.74
N LEU A 138 -9.42 0.73 -11.48
CA LEU A 138 -9.91 2.00 -10.96
C LEU A 138 -8.82 3.09 -10.95
N ILE A 139 -7.61 2.78 -10.51
CA ILE A 139 -6.53 3.77 -10.37
C ILE A 139 -5.95 4.16 -11.74
N THR A 140 -5.77 3.18 -12.64
CA THR A 140 -5.15 3.43 -13.95
C THR A 140 -6.16 3.85 -15.02
N GLY A 141 -7.42 3.46 -14.88
CA GLY A 141 -8.44 3.56 -15.91
C GLY A 141 -8.26 2.55 -17.05
N GLU A 142 -7.33 1.60 -16.90
CA GLU A 142 -7.01 0.58 -17.88
C GLU A 142 -7.61 -0.77 -17.47
N LYS A 143 -8.03 -1.55 -18.47
CA LYS A 143 -8.47 -2.93 -18.23
C LYS A 143 -7.28 -3.82 -17.88
N PHE A 144 -7.43 -4.63 -16.84
CA PHE A 144 -6.43 -5.63 -16.49
C PHE A 144 -6.42 -6.74 -17.56
N ILE A 145 -5.25 -6.97 -18.14
CA ILE A 145 -5.03 -8.03 -19.11
C ILE A 145 -4.26 -9.17 -18.42
N PHE A 146 -4.87 -10.35 -18.34
CA PHE A 146 -4.21 -11.52 -17.80
C PHE A 146 -2.99 -11.87 -18.67
N PRO A 147 -1.79 -11.87 -18.09
CA PRO A 147 -0.59 -12.23 -18.85
C PRO A 147 -0.59 -13.71 -19.22
N ASP A 148 0.08 -14.05 -20.32
CA ASP A 148 0.40 -15.44 -20.59
C ASP A 148 1.35 -16.00 -19.54
N LEU A 149 0.92 -17.05 -18.86
CA LEU A 149 1.68 -17.74 -17.82
C LEU A 149 2.36 -19.02 -18.30
N SER A 150 2.29 -19.33 -19.60
CA SER A 150 2.86 -20.56 -20.18
C SER A 150 4.39 -20.63 -20.06
N ASP A 151 5.08 -19.48 -20.09
CA ASP A 151 6.54 -19.37 -19.92
C ASP A 151 6.90 -18.04 -19.22
N ILE A 152 6.80 -18.06 -17.89
CA ILE A 152 7.04 -16.87 -17.05
C ILE A 152 8.51 -16.43 -17.15
N ASP A 153 9.46 -17.36 -17.12
CA ASP A 153 10.88 -17.06 -17.12
C ASP A 153 11.30 -16.39 -18.44
N LYS A 154 10.80 -16.89 -19.57
CA LYS A 154 11.02 -16.27 -20.86
C LYS A 154 10.46 -14.85 -20.91
N ARG A 155 9.24 -14.65 -20.44
CA ARG A 155 8.59 -13.31 -20.39
C ARG A 155 9.39 -12.34 -19.55
N ILE A 156 9.84 -12.75 -18.35
CA ILE A 156 10.68 -11.92 -17.49
C ILE A 156 11.97 -11.56 -18.19
N THR A 157 12.66 -12.54 -18.75
CA THR A 157 13.93 -12.35 -19.48
C THR A 157 13.78 -11.37 -20.65
N GLU A 158 12.71 -11.50 -21.42
CA GLU A 158 12.44 -10.60 -22.56
C GLU A 158 12.15 -9.17 -22.11
N ASN A 159 11.38 -9.00 -21.02
CA ASN A 159 11.00 -7.67 -20.50
C ASN A 159 12.18 -6.90 -19.88
N ILE A 160 13.18 -7.59 -19.32
CA ILE A 160 14.35 -6.94 -18.73
C ILE A 160 15.58 -6.92 -19.66
N LYS A 161 15.46 -7.46 -20.87
CA LYS A 161 16.60 -7.63 -21.81
C LYS A 161 17.31 -6.31 -22.14
N GLU A 162 16.58 -5.19 -22.18
CA GLU A 162 17.14 -3.87 -22.44
C GLU A 162 17.83 -3.25 -21.20
N LEU A 163 17.68 -3.86 -20.02
CA LEU A 163 18.27 -3.40 -18.76
C LEU A 163 19.53 -4.20 -18.38
N LEU A 164 19.78 -5.31 -19.06
CA LEU A 164 20.95 -6.19 -18.89
C LEU A 164 22.01 -5.88 -19.94
#